data_37d36364adebec4193326d2582f6392d
#
_entry.id   37d36364adebec4193326d2582f6392d
#
_cell.length_a   1.000
_cell.length_b   1.000
_cell.length_c   1.000
_cell.angle_alpha   90.00
_cell.angle_beta   90.00
_cell.angle_gamma   90.00
#
_symmetry.space_group_name_H-M   'P 1'
#
loop_
_entity.id
_entity.type
_entity.pdbx_description
1 polymer ?
#
loop_
_entity_poly.entity_id
_entity_poly.type
_entity_poly.pdbx_seq_one_letter_code
_entity_poly.pdbx_strand_id
1 'polypeptide(L)'
;MYRFNFERFKLRQERAPDQCPAQQLKDINNMKKKFRCLVCGYVYEGENPPERCPQCKVPGEKFVEIKEESAEPQWACEHHIGDGKVEDEEIMQCLRADFTGECTEVGMYLAMARQAEREGYPEIAQTFKRYAFEEAEHASKFAELLGECVWDTKTNLTKRYQAEAGACEGKLNYALKAKKLGYDAIHDTVHEMAKDEARHGAGFYGLLKRYFKD
;
A
#
# COMPACT_ATOMS: atom_id res chain seq x y z
N MET A 1 -22.29 28.34 -0.66
CA MET A 1 -22.06 27.76 0.68
C MET A 1 -22.91 26.49 0.79
N TYR A 2 -22.44 25.36 0.28
CA TYR A 2 -23.13 24.07 0.34
C TYR A 2 -22.43 23.19 1.34
N ARG A 3 -23.08 22.94 2.46
CA ARG A 3 -22.69 21.93 3.45
C ARG A 3 -23.04 20.56 2.85
N PHE A 4 -22.03 19.79 2.47
CA PHE A 4 -22.20 18.37 2.22
C PHE A 4 -22.41 17.66 3.57
N ASN A 5 -23.55 17.01 3.69
CA ASN A 5 -23.91 16.26 4.89
C ASN A 5 -23.23 14.88 4.85
N PHE A 6 -22.20 14.71 5.66
CA PHE A 6 -21.35 13.53 5.75
C PHE A 6 -21.96 12.37 6.58
N GLU A 7 -23.26 12.42 6.90
CA GLU A 7 -23.85 11.52 7.90
C GLU A 7 -24.42 10.20 7.38
N ARG A 8 -24.07 9.70 6.20
CA ARG A 8 -24.66 8.44 5.72
C ARG A 8 -23.73 7.32 5.32
N PHE A 9 -22.48 7.36 5.77
CA PHE A 9 -21.59 6.18 5.66
C PHE A 9 -21.01 5.78 7.02
N LYS A 10 -21.90 5.38 7.95
CA LYS A 10 -21.48 4.52 9.05
C LYS A 10 -21.32 3.10 8.50
N LEU A 11 -20.16 2.81 7.95
CA LEU A 11 -19.68 1.43 7.80
C LEU A 11 -19.59 0.83 9.21
N ARG A 12 -20.42 -0.17 9.49
CA ARG A 12 -20.25 -1.05 10.65
C ARG A 12 -18.81 -1.56 10.63
N GLN A 13 -18.04 -1.15 11.61
CA GLN A 13 -16.86 -1.88 12.01
C GLN A 13 -17.35 -3.22 12.61
N GLU A 14 -17.42 -4.23 11.79
CA GLU A 14 -17.49 -5.60 12.28
C GLU A 14 -16.11 -5.92 12.85
N ARG A 15 -16.07 -6.05 14.17
CA ARG A 15 -14.90 -6.55 14.89
C ARG A 15 -14.57 -7.92 14.32
N ALA A 16 -13.32 -8.10 13.90
CA ALA A 16 -12.77 -9.42 13.66
C ALA A 16 -12.96 -10.26 14.92
N PRO A 17 -13.36 -11.54 14.82
CA PRO A 17 -13.48 -12.39 15.99
C PRO A 17 -12.09 -12.69 16.54
N ASP A 18 -11.86 -12.28 17.81
CA ASP A 18 -10.81 -12.78 18.67
C ASP A 18 -11.04 -14.28 18.90
N GLN A 19 -10.53 -15.09 18.00
CA GLN A 19 -10.35 -16.52 18.27
C GLN A 19 -9.04 -16.98 17.62
N CYS A 20 -7.98 -16.83 18.40
CA CYS A 20 -6.79 -17.64 18.20
C CYS A 20 -7.17 -19.08 18.54
N PRO A 21 -7.23 -20.02 17.59
CA PRO A 21 -7.58 -21.39 17.91
C PRO A 21 -6.43 -22.00 18.72
N ALA A 22 -6.73 -22.40 19.94
CA ALA A 22 -5.81 -23.17 20.81
C ALA A 22 -5.32 -24.49 20.19
N GLN A 23 -5.77 -24.80 18.98
CA GLN A 23 -5.37 -25.95 18.18
C GLN A 23 -4.02 -25.78 17.50
N GLN A 24 -3.60 -24.55 17.14
CA GLN A 24 -2.29 -24.30 16.49
C GLN A 24 -1.10 -24.37 17.46
N LEU A 25 -1.35 -24.29 18.77
CA LEU A 25 -0.30 -24.41 19.79
C LEU A 25 0.16 -25.86 20.04
N LYS A 26 -0.57 -26.87 19.54
CA LYS A 26 -0.17 -28.28 19.69
C LYS A 26 0.79 -28.76 18.62
N ASP A 27 0.85 -28.12 17.45
CA ASP A 27 1.74 -28.51 16.35
C ASP A 27 3.14 -27.91 16.48
N ILE A 28 3.34 -26.90 17.33
CA ILE A 28 4.64 -26.28 17.61
C ILE A 28 5.54 -27.20 18.47
N ASN A 29 4.96 -28.18 19.15
CA ASN A 29 5.69 -29.06 20.09
C ASN A 29 6.27 -30.32 19.46
N ASN A 30 6.20 -30.49 18.12
CA ASN A 30 6.71 -31.69 17.44
C ASN A 30 7.72 -31.38 16.31
N MET A 31 8.44 -30.26 16.38
CA MET A 31 9.52 -29.99 15.45
C MET A 31 10.75 -30.78 15.86
N LYS A 32 11.08 -31.83 15.09
CA LYS A 32 12.34 -32.57 15.22
C LYS A 32 13.51 -31.60 15.06
N LYS A 33 14.38 -31.57 16.06
CA LYS A 33 15.60 -30.76 16.03
C LYS A 33 16.66 -31.44 15.18
N LYS A 34 17.54 -30.65 14.59
CA LYS A 34 18.70 -31.14 13.86
C LYS A 34 19.97 -30.96 14.71
N PHE A 35 20.77 -31.99 14.78
CA PHE A 35 22.03 -32.01 15.54
C PHE A 35 23.18 -32.40 14.61
N ARG A 36 24.30 -31.66 14.65
CA ARG A 36 25.50 -31.96 13.90
C ARG A 36 26.58 -32.53 14.78
N CYS A 37 27.16 -33.67 14.36
CA CYS A 37 28.35 -34.23 14.99
C CYS A 37 29.58 -33.34 14.69
N LEU A 38 30.26 -32.83 15.72
CA LEU A 38 31.41 -31.95 15.57
C LEU A 38 32.66 -32.69 15.04
N VAL A 39 32.66 -34.03 15.02
CA VAL A 39 33.78 -34.83 14.60
C VAL A 39 33.70 -35.21 13.12
N CYS A 40 32.54 -35.68 12.66
CA CYS A 40 32.41 -36.17 11.26
C CYS A 40 31.38 -35.39 10.43
N GLY A 41 30.70 -34.38 11.02
CA GLY A 41 29.70 -33.56 10.30
C GLY A 41 28.35 -34.24 10.10
N TYR A 42 28.15 -35.48 10.54
CA TYR A 42 26.88 -36.19 10.39
C TYR A 42 25.72 -35.40 11.05
N VAL A 43 24.61 -35.26 10.34
CA VAL A 43 23.42 -34.59 10.81
C VAL A 43 22.36 -35.61 11.22
N TYR A 44 21.87 -35.49 12.45
CA TYR A 44 20.83 -36.32 13.04
C TYR A 44 19.57 -35.48 13.30
N GLU A 45 18.39 -36.03 13.01
CA GLU A 45 17.10 -35.39 13.28
C GLU A 45 16.38 -36.15 14.40
N GLY A 46 16.05 -35.45 15.48
CA GLY A 46 15.36 -36.03 16.64
C GLY A 46 15.05 -34.99 17.71
N GLU A 47 14.39 -35.40 18.80
CA GLU A 47 14.12 -34.50 19.91
C GLU A 47 15.37 -34.17 20.71
N ASN A 48 16.30 -35.15 20.83
CA ASN A 48 17.57 -35.04 21.53
C ASN A 48 18.69 -35.62 20.65
N PRO A 49 19.97 -35.24 20.89
CA PRO A 49 21.08 -35.85 20.17
C PRO A 49 21.16 -37.38 20.46
N PRO A 50 21.62 -38.18 19.51
CA PRO A 50 21.76 -39.63 19.68
C PRO A 50 22.81 -39.94 20.78
N GLU A 51 22.69 -41.03 21.50
CA GLU A 51 23.71 -41.45 22.52
C GLU A 51 25.10 -41.60 21.91
N ARG A 52 25.18 -42.07 20.64
CA ARG A 52 26.41 -42.19 19.85
C ARG A 52 26.18 -41.85 18.41
N CYS A 53 27.16 -41.21 17.81
CA CYS A 53 27.12 -40.90 16.39
C CYS A 53 26.99 -42.20 15.53
N PRO A 54 25.95 -42.33 14.72
CA PRO A 54 25.78 -43.51 13.84
C PRO A 54 26.96 -43.73 12.92
N GLN A 55 27.63 -42.67 12.51
CA GLN A 55 28.74 -42.72 11.50
C GLN A 55 30.11 -42.95 12.18
N CYS A 56 30.50 -42.12 13.16
CA CYS A 56 31.86 -42.18 13.74
C CYS A 56 31.92 -42.68 15.16
N LYS A 57 30.78 -43.09 15.76
CA LYS A 57 30.67 -43.76 17.06
C LYS A 57 31.03 -42.88 18.28
N VAL A 58 31.36 -41.61 18.10
CA VAL A 58 31.64 -40.72 19.23
C VAL A 58 30.39 -40.50 20.10
N PRO A 59 30.54 -40.19 21.41
CA PRO A 59 29.42 -39.93 22.31
C PRO A 59 28.56 -38.76 21.83
N GLY A 60 27.27 -38.77 22.22
CA GLY A 60 26.28 -37.74 21.86
C GLY A 60 26.63 -36.34 22.32
N GLU A 61 27.48 -36.20 23.33
CA GLU A 61 28.00 -34.89 23.79
C GLU A 61 28.80 -34.13 22.71
N LYS A 62 29.19 -34.81 21.65
CA LYS A 62 29.86 -34.21 20.48
C LYS A 62 28.88 -33.72 19.42
N PHE A 63 27.60 -33.72 19.70
CA PHE A 63 26.60 -33.11 18.85
C PHE A 63 26.24 -31.71 19.34
N VAL A 64 26.05 -30.79 18.37
CA VAL A 64 25.49 -29.46 18.61
C VAL A 64 24.19 -29.32 17.87
N GLU A 65 23.21 -28.68 18.49
CA GLU A 65 21.95 -28.36 17.85
C GLU A 65 22.19 -27.36 16.71
N ILE A 66 21.76 -27.72 15.50
CA ILE A 66 21.72 -26.79 14.39
C ILE A 66 20.44 -25.98 14.58
N LYS A 67 20.58 -24.81 15.18
CA LYS A 67 19.50 -23.81 15.09
C LYS A 67 19.46 -23.36 13.64
N GLU A 68 18.39 -23.67 12.94
CA GLU A 68 18.12 -22.99 11.68
C GLU A 68 17.91 -21.52 12.06
N GLU A 69 18.92 -20.72 11.83
CA GLU A 69 18.77 -19.28 11.84
C GLU A 69 17.92 -18.92 10.61
N SER A 70 16.59 -19.06 10.76
CA SER A 70 15.63 -18.39 9.92
C SER A 70 15.42 -16.97 10.45
N ALA A 71 16.48 -16.33 10.89
CA ALA A 71 16.43 -14.91 11.09
C ALA A 71 16.38 -14.30 9.69
N GLU A 72 15.23 -13.74 9.37
CA GLU A 72 15.15 -12.85 8.23
C GLU A 72 16.27 -11.80 8.32
N PRO A 73 16.89 -11.41 7.20
CA PRO A 73 17.95 -10.43 7.23
C PRO A 73 17.50 -9.18 8.02
N GLN A 74 18.26 -8.82 9.04
CA GLN A 74 18.02 -7.58 9.76
C GLN A 74 18.80 -6.45 9.07
N TRP A 75 18.07 -5.44 8.64
CA TRP A 75 18.64 -4.28 8.00
C TRP A 75 19.02 -3.23 9.05
N ALA A 76 20.11 -2.50 8.82
CA ALA A 76 20.57 -1.45 9.74
C ALA A 76 19.59 -0.26 9.80
N CYS A 77 18.81 -0.06 8.74
CA CYS A 77 17.70 0.87 8.68
C CYS A 77 16.64 0.32 7.71
N GLU A 78 15.40 0.52 8.05
CA GLU A 78 14.24 0.14 7.25
C GLU A 78 13.33 1.35 7.11
N HIS A 79 12.57 1.41 6.03
CA HIS A 79 11.55 2.42 5.78
C HIS A 79 10.19 1.75 5.72
N HIS A 80 9.24 2.23 6.52
CA HIS A 80 7.90 1.66 6.59
C HIS A 80 6.84 2.73 6.30
N ILE A 81 5.73 2.29 5.74
CA ILE A 81 4.58 3.17 5.57
C ILE A 81 4.06 3.59 6.95
N GLY A 82 3.98 4.90 7.16
CA GLY A 82 3.54 5.50 8.42
C GLY A 82 4.67 5.86 9.39
N ASP A 83 5.93 5.83 8.97
CA ASP A 83 7.08 6.23 9.80
C ASP A 83 7.02 7.71 10.25
N GLY A 84 6.22 8.53 9.59
CA GLY A 84 5.97 9.92 9.95
C GLY A 84 4.89 10.13 11.00
N LYS A 85 4.25 9.07 11.52
CA LYS A 85 3.22 9.18 12.55
C LYS A 85 3.84 9.52 13.89
N VAL A 86 3.51 10.69 14.42
CA VAL A 86 3.99 11.19 15.71
C VAL A 86 2.81 11.65 16.57
N GLU A 87 3.05 11.84 17.87
CA GLU A 87 2.02 12.33 18.81
C GLU A 87 1.78 13.85 18.70
N ASP A 88 2.68 14.57 18.04
CA ASP A 88 2.57 16.02 17.84
C ASP A 88 1.53 16.31 16.74
N GLU A 89 0.37 16.82 17.17
CA GLU A 89 -0.74 17.11 16.28
C GLU A 89 -0.43 18.26 15.30
N GLU A 90 0.42 19.23 15.67
CA GLU A 90 0.80 20.32 14.77
C GLU A 90 1.63 19.76 13.60
N ILE A 91 2.60 18.90 13.87
CA ILE A 91 3.38 18.22 12.82
C ILE A 91 2.46 17.37 11.93
N MET A 92 1.54 16.60 12.51
CA MET A 92 0.60 15.79 11.74
C MET A 92 -0.32 16.63 10.85
N GLN A 93 -0.76 17.80 11.32
CA GLN A 93 -1.54 18.74 10.50
C GLN A 93 -0.70 19.33 9.36
N CYS A 94 0.57 19.71 9.62
CA CYS A 94 1.49 20.16 8.58
C CYS A 94 1.67 19.09 7.49
N LEU A 95 1.97 17.83 7.85
CA LEU A 95 2.15 16.74 6.88
C LEU A 95 0.91 16.52 6.00
N ARG A 96 -0.31 16.60 6.58
CA ARG A 96 -1.55 16.48 5.81
C ARG A 96 -1.81 17.68 4.91
N ALA A 97 -1.47 18.88 5.39
CA ALA A 97 -1.58 20.11 4.60
C ALA A 97 -0.62 20.10 3.42
N ASP A 98 0.63 19.72 3.65
CA ASP A 98 1.65 19.60 2.62
C ASP A 98 1.25 18.54 1.59
N PHE A 99 0.84 17.34 2.01
CA PHE A 99 0.31 16.33 1.10
C PHE A 99 -0.80 16.87 0.19
N THR A 100 -1.73 17.64 0.75
CA THR A 100 -2.84 18.24 -0.01
C THR A 100 -2.34 19.34 -0.94
N GLY A 101 -1.38 20.15 -0.48
CA GLY A 101 -0.74 21.21 -1.26
C GLY A 101 -0.05 20.65 -2.51
N GLU A 102 0.84 19.68 -2.31
CA GLU A 102 1.59 19.04 -3.39
C GLU A 102 0.67 18.38 -4.43
N CYS A 103 -0.35 17.64 -3.98
CA CYS A 103 -1.35 17.08 -4.89
C CYS A 103 -2.07 18.16 -5.71
N THR A 104 -2.34 19.32 -5.14
CA THR A 104 -2.98 20.44 -5.81
C THR A 104 -2.05 21.07 -6.83
N GLU A 105 -0.77 21.25 -6.48
CA GLU A 105 0.24 21.83 -7.37
C GLU A 105 0.50 21.00 -8.61
N VAL A 106 0.47 19.67 -8.52
CA VAL A 106 0.52 18.79 -9.70
C VAL A 106 -0.52 19.18 -10.74
N GLY A 107 -1.78 19.33 -10.32
CA GLY A 107 -2.88 19.70 -11.20
C GLY A 107 -2.73 21.13 -11.77
N MET A 108 -2.35 22.07 -10.90
CA MET A 108 -2.15 23.46 -11.27
C MET A 108 -1.02 23.62 -12.30
N TYR A 109 0.15 23.02 -12.07
CA TYR A 109 1.30 23.14 -12.98
C TYR A 109 1.04 22.49 -14.33
N LEU A 110 0.35 21.36 -14.37
CA LEU A 110 -0.07 20.77 -15.64
C LEU A 110 -1.08 21.65 -16.39
N ALA A 111 -1.95 22.36 -15.70
CA ALA A 111 -2.86 23.34 -16.34
C ALA A 111 -2.11 24.58 -16.84
N MET A 112 -1.16 25.09 -16.06
CA MET A 112 -0.28 26.21 -16.43
C MET A 112 0.61 25.85 -17.63
N ALA A 113 1.10 24.62 -17.70
CA ALA A 113 1.85 24.12 -18.84
C ALA A 113 1.02 24.18 -20.14
N ARG A 114 -0.23 23.71 -20.09
CA ARG A 114 -1.14 23.81 -21.25
C ARG A 114 -1.42 25.26 -21.65
N GLN A 115 -1.51 26.17 -20.69
CA GLN A 115 -1.68 27.61 -20.99
C GLN A 115 -0.44 28.19 -21.66
N ALA A 116 0.76 27.89 -21.14
CA ALA A 116 2.01 28.34 -21.73
C ALA A 116 2.19 27.82 -23.17
N GLU A 117 1.77 26.56 -23.45
CA GLU A 117 1.76 26.02 -24.83
C GLU A 117 0.84 26.81 -25.76
N ARG A 118 -0.38 27.16 -25.32
CA ARG A 118 -1.32 27.96 -26.10
C ARG A 118 -0.81 29.36 -26.39
N GLU A 119 -0.02 29.92 -25.48
CA GLU A 119 0.60 31.25 -25.62
C GLU A 119 1.93 31.24 -26.40
N GLY A 120 2.42 30.04 -26.78
CA GLY A 120 3.64 29.92 -27.56
C GLY A 120 4.93 29.91 -26.74
N TYR A 121 4.88 29.53 -25.45
CA TYR A 121 6.03 29.45 -24.54
C TYR A 121 6.39 27.99 -24.24
N PRO A 122 6.92 27.20 -25.15
CA PRO A 122 7.15 25.76 -24.98
C PRO A 122 8.19 25.46 -23.88
N GLU A 123 9.19 26.31 -23.69
CA GLU A 123 10.20 26.12 -22.63
C GLU A 123 9.60 26.30 -21.23
N ILE A 124 8.71 27.28 -21.05
CA ILE A 124 7.95 27.50 -19.82
C ILE A 124 7.03 26.31 -19.56
N ALA A 125 6.33 25.83 -20.60
CA ALA A 125 5.46 24.68 -20.49
C ALA A 125 6.21 23.42 -20.03
N GLN A 126 7.40 23.16 -20.60
CA GLN A 126 8.23 22.04 -20.18
C GLN A 126 8.71 22.16 -18.72
N THR A 127 9.02 23.39 -18.28
CA THR A 127 9.40 23.66 -16.89
C THR A 127 8.25 23.33 -15.93
N PHE A 128 7.02 23.79 -16.21
CA PHE A 128 5.85 23.45 -15.40
C PHE A 128 5.58 21.93 -15.37
N LYS A 129 5.68 21.24 -16.52
CA LYS A 129 5.51 19.78 -16.56
C LYS A 129 6.53 19.07 -15.67
N ARG A 130 7.81 19.49 -15.73
CA ARG A 130 8.85 18.89 -14.90
C ARG A 130 8.56 19.09 -13.41
N TYR A 131 8.22 20.30 -13.00
CA TYR A 131 7.91 20.58 -11.60
C TYR A 131 6.64 19.84 -11.14
N ALA A 132 5.62 19.69 -11.96
CA ALA A 132 4.46 18.88 -11.62
C ALA A 132 4.83 17.43 -11.27
N PHE A 133 5.85 16.84 -11.91
CA PHE A 133 6.33 15.51 -11.54
C PHE A 133 7.17 15.54 -10.26
N GLU A 134 7.90 16.60 -9.98
CA GLU A 134 8.63 16.78 -8.73
C GLU A 134 7.64 16.89 -7.56
N GLU A 135 6.55 17.65 -7.70
CA GLU A 135 5.49 17.74 -6.67
C GLU A 135 4.73 16.43 -6.49
N ALA A 136 4.56 15.63 -7.57
CA ALA A 136 3.99 14.28 -7.43
C ALA A 136 4.89 13.37 -6.58
N GLU A 137 6.21 13.47 -6.71
CA GLU A 137 7.17 12.75 -5.86
C GLU A 137 7.13 13.25 -4.40
N HIS A 138 7.01 14.56 -4.17
CA HIS A 138 6.82 15.10 -2.82
C HIS A 138 5.53 14.58 -2.20
N ALA A 139 4.41 14.67 -2.90
CA ALA A 139 3.12 14.15 -2.45
C ALA A 139 3.21 12.66 -2.10
N SER A 140 3.91 11.85 -2.91
CA SER A 140 4.07 10.42 -2.65
C SER A 140 4.80 10.15 -1.34
N LYS A 141 5.84 10.92 -1.03
CA LYS A 141 6.61 10.79 0.21
C LYS A 141 5.78 11.18 1.43
N PHE A 142 4.98 12.25 1.35
CA PHE A 142 4.04 12.61 2.41
C PHE A 142 2.96 11.52 2.61
N ALA A 143 2.47 10.92 1.53
CA ALA A 143 1.52 9.81 1.61
C ALA A 143 2.12 8.59 2.34
N GLU A 144 3.40 8.26 2.08
CA GLU A 144 4.12 7.20 2.76
C GLU A 144 4.37 7.52 4.24
N LEU A 145 4.83 8.73 4.57
CA LEU A 145 5.04 9.17 5.94
C LEU A 145 3.75 9.12 6.76
N LEU A 146 2.65 9.59 6.19
CA LEU A 146 1.35 9.59 6.86
C LEU A 146 0.77 8.17 7.02
N GLY A 147 0.97 7.27 6.04
CA GLY A 147 0.39 5.93 6.05
C GLY A 147 -1.15 5.93 6.20
N GLU A 148 -1.82 6.98 5.71
CA GLU A 148 -3.27 7.13 5.81
C GLU A 148 -4.01 6.70 4.53
N CYS A 149 -3.30 6.67 3.39
CA CYS A 149 -3.85 6.34 2.08
C CYS A 149 -3.04 5.29 1.31
N VAL A 150 -2.02 4.72 1.92
CA VAL A 150 -1.17 3.66 1.35
C VAL A 150 -1.17 2.46 2.28
N TRP A 151 -1.43 1.26 1.72
CA TRP A 151 -1.50 -0.02 2.41
C TRP A 151 -0.74 -1.08 1.59
N ASP A 152 -0.89 -2.35 1.95
CA ASP A 152 -0.42 -3.45 1.09
C ASP A 152 -1.11 -3.43 -0.29
N THR A 153 -0.48 -4.06 -1.28
CA THR A 153 -0.92 -3.98 -2.68
C THR A 153 -2.35 -4.51 -2.89
N LYS A 154 -2.72 -5.60 -2.21
CA LYS A 154 -4.10 -6.16 -2.31
C LYS A 154 -5.12 -5.16 -1.78
N THR A 155 -4.83 -4.56 -0.63
CA THR A 155 -5.69 -3.55 0.00
C THR A 155 -5.77 -2.29 -0.85
N ASN A 156 -4.64 -1.80 -1.39
CA ASN A 156 -4.61 -0.65 -2.30
C ASN A 156 -5.51 -0.87 -3.52
N LEU A 157 -5.36 -2.00 -4.22
CA LEU A 157 -6.19 -2.35 -5.37
C LEU A 157 -7.68 -2.43 -5.01
N THR A 158 -7.98 -3.04 -3.85
CA THR A 158 -9.38 -3.18 -3.38
C THR A 158 -10.02 -1.83 -3.11
N LYS A 159 -9.33 -0.98 -2.36
CA LYS A 159 -9.84 0.36 -2.03
C LYS A 159 -9.93 1.25 -3.28
N ARG A 160 -8.98 1.15 -4.19
CA ARG A 160 -8.97 1.98 -5.39
C ARG A 160 -10.09 1.62 -6.34
N TYR A 161 -10.30 0.34 -6.72
CA TYR A 161 -11.39 0.02 -7.64
C TYR A 161 -12.77 0.44 -7.10
N GLN A 162 -12.97 0.35 -5.78
CA GLN A 162 -14.22 0.79 -5.14
C GLN A 162 -14.37 2.33 -5.19
N ALA A 163 -13.29 3.06 -4.94
CA ALA A 163 -13.29 4.51 -5.00
C ALA A 163 -13.51 5.02 -6.43
N GLU A 164 -12.90 4.37 -7.44
CA GLU A 164 -13.10 4.70 -8.85
C GLU A 164 -14.55 4.48 -9.29
N ALA A 165 -15.19 3.40 -8.81
CA ALA A 165 -16.61 3.17 -9.08
C ALA A 165 -17.50 4.31 -8.53
N GLY A 166 -17.24 4.75 -7.29
CA GLY A 166 -17.95 5.89 -6.70
C GLY A 166 -17.66 7.21 -7.41
N ALA A 167 -16.40 7.43 -7.81
CA ALA A 167 -15.98 8.62 -8.57
C ALA A 167 -16.64 8.68 -9.96
N CYS A 168 -16.73 7.52 -10.64
CA CYS A 168 -17.44 7.39 -11.92
C CYS A 168 -18.92 7.79 -11.77
N GLU A 169 -19.63 7.22 -10.81
CA GLU A 169 -21.04 7.54 -10.56
C GLU A 169 -21.22 9.02 -10.21
N GLY A 170 -20.42 9.55 -9.30
CA GLY A 170 -20.48 10.94 -8.88
C GLY A 170 -20.26 11.92 -10.04
N LYS A 171 -19.20 11.70 -10.85
CA LYS A 171 -18.89 12.53 -12.02
C LYS A 171 -20.00 12.44 -13.05
N LEU A 172 -20.52 11.25 -13.37
CA LEU A 172 -21.60 11.08 -14.31
C LEU A 172 -22.86 11.87 -13.89
N ASN A 173 -23.24 11.79 -12.62
CA ASN A 173 -24.43 12.44 -12.11
C ASN A 173 -24.38 13.95 -12.26
N TYR A 174 -23.28 14.61 -11.91
CA TYR A 174 -23.23 16.06 -12.08
C TYR A 174 -22.92 16.50 -13.51
N ALA A 175 -22.27 15.68 -14.34
CA ALA A 175 -22.14 15.93 -15.76
C ALA A 175 -23.52 15.97 -16.44
N LEU A 176 -24.38 14.99 -16.17
CA LEU A 176 -25.75 14.99 -16.67
C LEU A 176 -26.58 16.19 -16.19
N LYS A 177 -26.35 16.63 -14.94
CA LYS A 177 -26.96 17.85 -14.43
C LYS A 177 -26.45 19.09 -15.18
N ALA A 178 -25.15 19.17 -15.43
CA ALA A 178 -24.55 20.27 -16.21
C ALA A 178 -25.13 20.33 -17.62
N LYS A 179 -25.34 19.17 -18.28
CA LYS A 179 -26.00 19.12 -19.60
C LYS A 179 -27.40 19.71 -19.59
N LYS A 180 -28.23 19.33 -18.58
CA LYS A 180 -29.58 19.85 -18.44
C LYS A 180 -29.62 21.37 -18.21
N LEU A 181 -28.56 21.94 -17.66
CA LEU A 181 -28.43 23.39 -17.40
C LEU A 181 -27.74 24.15 -18.53
N GLY A 182 -27.33 23.49 -19.60
CA GLY A 182 -26.65 24.10 -20.73
C GLY A 182 -25.15 24.38 -20.50
N TYR A 183 -24.52 23.75 -19.53
CA TYR A 183 -23.10 23.90 -19.22
C TYR A 183 -22.28 22.85 -19.98
N ASP A 184 -22.24 22.96 -21.32
CA ASP A 184 -21.66 21.94 -22.19
C ASP A 184 -20.18 21.68 -21.92
N ALA A 185 -19.37 22.71 -21.66
CA ALA A 185 -17.96 22.55 -21.35
C ALA A 185 -17.72 21.71 -20.08
N ILE A 186 -18.57 21.89 -19.06
CA ILE A 186 -18.51 21.09 -17.82
C ILE A 186 -18.96 19.66 -18.12
N HIS A 187 -20.10 19.51 -18.81
CA HIS A 187 -20.61 18.19 -19.19
C HIS A 187 -19.58 17.39 -19.95
N ASP A 188 -19.03 17.93 -21.04
CA ASP A 188 -18.15 17.19 -21.92
C ASP A 188 -16.86 16.76 -21.21
N THR A 189 -16.25 17.69 -20.45
CA THR A 189 -15.03 17.39 -19.70
C THR A 189 -15.26 16.34 -18.64
N VAL A 190 -16.30 16.48 -17.82
CA VAL A 190 -16.52 15.61 -16.67
C VAL A 190 -17.10 14.25 -17.08
N HIS A 191 -17.89 14.22 -18.17
CA HIS A 191 -18.39 12.95 -18.71
C HIS A 191 -17.26 12.07 -19.23
N GLU A 192 -16.25 12.64 -19.91
CA GLU A 192 -15.05 11.88 -20.30
C GLU A 192 -14.25 11.41 -19.07
N MET A 193 -14.09 12.26 -18.05
CA MET A 193 -13.47 11.84 -16.79
C MET A 193 -14.22 10.67 -16.13
N ALA A 194 -15.56 10.66 -16.14
CA ALA A 194 -16.34 9.54 -15.62
C ALA A 194 -16.04 8.22 -16.34
N LYS A 195 -15.80 8.25 -17.65
CA LYS A 195 -15.37 7.07 -18.42
C LYS A 195 -13.96 6.62 -18.05
N ASP A 196 -13.07 7.57 -17.77
CA ASP A 196 -11.72 7.26 -17.29
C ASP A 196 -11.76 6.56 -15.95
N GLU A 197 -12.59 7.04 -14.98
CA GLU A 197 -12.75 6.38 -13.68
C GLU A 197 -13.29 4.94 -13.82
N ALA A 198 -14.23 4.71 -14.75
CA ALA A 198 -14.71 3.36 -15.04
C ALA A 198 -13.58 2.45 -15.57
N ARG A 199 -12.71 2.98 -16.44
CA ARG A 199 -11.56 2.27 -17.00
C ARG A 199 -10.50 2.00 -15.92
N HIS A 200 -10.22 2.97 -15.03
CA HIS A 200 -9.30 2.81 -13.90
C HIS A 200 -9.82 1.73 -12.95
N GLY A 201 -11.09 1.80 -12.55
CA GLY A 201 -11.71 0.81 -11.68
C GLY A 201 -11.68 -0.60 -12.27
N ALA A 202 -12.00 -0.75 -13.56
CA ALA A 202 -11.92 -2.03 -14.26
C ALA A 202 -10.47 -2.57 -14.30
N GLY A 203 -9.48 -1.69 -14.50
CA GLY A 203 -8.07 -2.04 -14.50
C GLY A 203 -7.61 -2.56 -13.14
N PHE A 204 -7.87 -1.83 -12.05
CA PHE A 204 -7.53 -2.24 -10.69
C PHE A 204 -8.22 -3.55 -10.30
N TYR A 205 -9.50 -3.71 -10.62
CA TYR A 205 -10.23 -4.95 -10.35
C TYR A 205 -9.66 -6.14 -11.14
N GLY A 206 -9.31 -5.93 -12.40
CA GLY A 206 -8.67 -6.96 -13.23
C GLY A 206 -7.33 -7.42 -12.65
N LEU A 207 -6.49 -6.49 -12.17
CA LEU A 207 -5.23 -6.80 -11.49
C LEU A 207 -5.45 -7.53 -10.18
N LEU A 208 -6.41 -7.08 -9.36
CA LEU A 208 -6.77 -7.75 -8.12
C LEU A 208 -7.13 -9.23 -8.35
N LYS A 209 -7.98 -9.51 -9.32
CA LYS A 209 -8.38 -10.88 -9.68
C LYS A 209 -7.25 -11.71 -10.26
N ARG A 210 -6.29 -11.08 -10.95
CA ARG A 210 -5.18 -11.78 -11.59
C ARG A 210 -4.14 -12.24 -10.58
N TYR A 211 -3.80 -11.39 -9.61
CA TYR A 211 -2.68 -11.61 -8.70
C TYR A 211 -3.09 -12.12 -7.31
N PHE A 212 -4.29 -11.81 -6.87
CA PHE A 212 -4.80 -12.16 -5.53
C PHE A 212 -6.05 -13.02 -5.65
N LYS A 213 -5.86 -14.22 -6.23
CA LYS A 213 -6.90 -15.26 -6.27
C LYS A 213 -7.10 -15.78 -4.86
N ASP A 214 -8.36 -15.87 -4.42
CA ASP A 214 -8.75 -16.59 -3.21
C ASP A 214 -8.60 -18.10 -3.43
#